data_fc9fec12572ccdb54e8dcdae5db80ac0
#
_entry.id   fc9fec12572ccdb54e8dcdae5db80ac0
#
_cell.length_a   1.000
_cell.length_b   1.000
_cell.length_c   1.000
_cell.angle_alpha   90.00
_cell.angle_beta   90.00
_cell.angle_gamma   90.00
#
_symmetry.space_group_name_H-M   'P 1'
#
loop_
_entity.id
_entity.type
_entity.pdbx_description
1 polymer ?
#
loop_
_entity_poly.entity_id
_entity_poly.type
_entity_poly.pdbx_seq_one_letter_code
_entity_poly.pdbx_strand_id
1 'polypeptide(L)'
;DQQHFPDEFVQAIRNFRVRGSSGKVNIALSGLPDFTCLPGEGPLHRGAISISPSIEYVERAYDDAKYGSFSRQPYMDIIIPSMIDRDMAPPGHHVMSCFVQYAPYDIEGGWDDSKRDQLGETVIATIEKYAPNIRQVIVGMQVITPHDIERIAGITGGNIFHGELLLHQLFFMRPAPQWADFRTPLAGYYFGAAGAHPGGGVMVASGKTAATE
;
A
#
# COMPACT_ATOMS: atom_id res chain seq x y z
N ASP A 1 0.90 27.95 -6.50
CA ASP A 1 1.07 28.27 -7.91
C ASP A 1 2.54 28.06 -8.32
N GLN A 2 2.80 27.35 -9.43
CA GLN A 2 4.15 26.94 -9.84
C GLN A 2 5.08 28.14 -10.09
N GLN A 3 4.55 29.29 -10.46
CA GLN A 3 5.30 30.54 -10.70
C GLN A 3 6.12 31.04 -9.50
N HIS A 4 5.86 30.51 -8.30
CA HIS A 4 6.58 30.90 -7.09
C HIS A 4 7.80 30.01 -6.82
N PHE A 5 8.02 28.99 -7.64
CA PHE A 5 9.15 28.07 -7.50
C PHE A 5 10.17 28.26 -8.62
N PRO A 6 11.46 28.08 -8.35
CA PRO A 6 12.47 28.04 -9.40
C PRO A 6 12.17 26.92 -10.42
N ASP A 7 12.44 27.18 -11.71
CA ASP A 7 12.17 26.24 -12.80
C ASP A 7 12.89 24.89 -12.58
N GLU A 8 14.10 24.92 -12.05
CA GLU A 8 14.87 23.71 -11.74
C GLU A 8 14.19 22.83 -10.68
N PHE A 9 13.58 23.43 -9.63
CA PHE A 9 12.81 22.70 -8.64
C PHE A 9 11.55 22.09 -9.27
N VAL A 10 10.80 22.89 -10.03
CA VAL A 10 9.59 22.42 -10.72
C VAL A 10 9.93 21.25 -11.64
N GLN A 11 11.02 21.36 -12.40
CA GLN A 11 11.46 20.28 -13.29
C GLN A 11 11.89 19.03 -12.52
N ALA A 12 12.60 19.17 -11.40
CA ALA A 12 13.00 18.04 -10.55
C ALA A 12 11.78 17.30 -9.99
N ILE A 13 10.77 18.03 -9.51
CA ILE A 13 9.52 17.44 -9.01
C ILE A 13 8.71 16.78 -10.13
N ARG A 14 8.68 17.35 -11.33
CA ARG A 14 7.99 16.74 -12.50
C ARG A 14 8.67 15.43 -12.94
N ASN A 15 9.97 15.31 -12.77
CA ASN A 15 10.72 14.11 -13.09
C ASN A 15 10.66 13.04 -11.99
N PHE A 16 10.12 13.40 -10.80
CA PHE A 16 10.00 12.49 -9.67
C PHE A 16 8.92 11.44 -9.97
N ARG A 17 9.29 10.17 -9.91
CA ARG A 17 8.40 9.06 -10.21
C ARG A 17 7.53 8.72 -9.01
N VAL A 18 6.23 8.62 -9.23
CA VAL A 18 5.23 8.42 -8.16
C VAL A 18 4.24 7.28 -8.45
N ARG A 19 4.56 6.37 -9.37
CA ARG A 19 3.65 5.27 -9.72
C ARG A 19 3.39 4.38 -8.52
N GLY A 20 2.12 4.18 -8.17
CA GLY A 20 1.68 3.23 -7.17
C GLY A 20 1.77 1.79 -7.67
N SER A 21 1.94 0.85 -6.76
CA SER A 21 2.06 -0.57 -7.07
C SER A 21 1.34 -1.46 -6.07
N SER A 22 0.53 -0.87 -5.19
CA SER A 22 -0.11 -1.59 -4.11
C SER A 22 -1.62 -1.41 -4.14
N GLY A 23 -2.35 -2.50 -4.00
CA GLY A 23 -3.77 -2.51 -3.75
C GLY A 23 -4.09 -2.78 -2.28
N LYS A 24 -5.34 -2.57 -1.90
CA LYS A 24 -5.84 -2.90 -0.58
C LYS A 24 -7.18 -3.61 -0.71
N VAL A 25 -7.35 -4.69 0.06
CA VAL A 25 -8.63 -5.39 0.15
C VAL A 25 -9.06 -5.44 1.60
N ASN A 26 -10.17 -4.78 1.91
CA ASN A 26 -10.80 -4.83 3.22
C ASN A 26 -11.96 -5.83 3.16
N ILE A 27 -12.05 -6.71 4.16
CA ILE A 27 -13.01 -7.81 4.19
C ILE A 27 -13.74 -7.79 5.53
N ALA A 28 -15.06 -7.75 5.47
CA ALA A 28 -15.91 -7.99 6.62
C ALA A 28 -16.16 -9.49 6.77
N LEU A 29 -16.00 -10.01 7.98
CA LEU A 29 -16.03 -11.43 8.27
C LEU A 29 -17.06 -11.73 9.37
N SER A 30 -17.83 -12.82 9.23
CA SER A 30 -18.73 -13.37 10.26
C SER A 30 -18.03 -14.36 11.22
N GLY A 31 -16.72 -14.56 11.07
CA GLY A 31 -15.88 -15.41 11.89
C GLY A 31 -14.43 -15.30 11.46
N LEU A 32 -13.51 -15.93 12.16
CA LEU A 32 -12.09 -15.88 11.82
C LEU A 32 -11.74 -16.85 10.68
N PRO A 33 -10.81 -16.49 9.79
CA PRO A 33 -10.20 -17.43 8.87
C PRO A 33 -9.38 -18.46 9.66
N ASP A 34 -9.54 -19.73 9.37
CA ASP A 34 -8.82 -20.84 10.04
C ASP A 34 -7.59 -21.22 9.22
N PHE A 35 -6.45 -20.70 9.61
CA PHE A 35 -5.19 -20.94 8.92
C PHE A 35 -4.63 -22.32 9.22
N THR A 36 -4.39 -23.13 8.19
CA THR A 36 -3.93 -24.51 8.31
C THR A 36 -2.58 -24.66 9.02
N CYS A 37 -1.73 -23.64 8.96
CA CYS A 37 -0.42 -23.65 9.63
C CYS A 37 -0.53 -23.51 11.16
N LEU A 38 -1.63 -22.93 11.67
CA LEU A 38 -1.90 -22.77 13.10
C LEU A 38 -3.42 -22.71 13.31
N PRO A 39 -4.11 -23.88 13.30
CA PRO A 39 -5.56 -23.94 13.38
C PRO A 39 -6.14 -23.36 14.67
N GLY A 40 -7.36 -22.82 14.55
CA GLY A 40 -8.09 -22.23 15.66
C GLY A 40 -7.69 -20.78 15.97
N GLU A 41 -8.48 -20.13 16.83
CA GLU A 41 -8.17 -18.77 17.28
C GLU A 41 -6.90 -18.73 18.12
N GLY A 42 -5.98 -17.83 17.78
CA GLY A 42 -4.69 -17.73 18.49
C GLY A 42 -3.89 -16.46 18.17
N PRO A 43 -2.62 -16.45 18.59
CA PRO A 43 -1.71 -15.30 18.40
C PRO A 43 -1.58 -14.84 16.94
N LEU A 44 -1.70 -15.76 15.99
CA LEU A 44 -1.63 -15.47 14.55
C LEU A 44 -2.61 -14.36 14.15
N HIS A 45 -3.85 -14.42 14.66
CA HIS A 45 -4.90 -13.45 14.32
C HIS A 45 -4.69 -12.06 14.92
N ARG A 46 -3.74 -11.92 15.86
CA ARG A 46 -3.42 -10.63 16.51
C ARG A 46 -2.16 -9.98 15.99
N GLY A 47 -1.46 -10.65 15.10
CA GLY A 47 -0.24 -10.19 14.46
C GLY A 47 -0.45 -9.83 13.00
N ALA A 48 0.65 -9.55 12.32
CA ALA A 48 0.69 -9.49 10.87
C ALA A 48 0.88 -10.90 10.29
N ILE A 49 0.06 -11.25 9.31
CA ILE A 49 0.10 -12.52 8.60
C ILE A 49 0.63 -12.23 7.21
N SER A 50 1.80 -12.75 6.87
CA SER A 50 2.42 -12.53 5.56
C SER A 50 2.26 -13.77 4.69
N ILE A 51 1.73 -13.58 3.47
CA ILE A 51 1.72 -14.61 2.44
C ILE A 51 2.86 -14.33 1.46
N SER A 52 4.01 -14.94 1.75
CA SER A 52 5.26 -14.82 0.99
C SER A 52 6.11 -16.11 1.14
N PRO A 53 5.65 -17.24 0.58
CA PRO A 53 6.24 -18.55 0.89
C PRO A 53 7.69 -18.73 0.42
N SER A 54 8.15 -17.90 -0.53
CA SER A 54 9.54 -17.92 -1.01
C SER A 54 9.92 -16.60 -1.68
N ILE A 55 11.21 -16.35 -1.83
CA ILE A 55 11.74 -15.22 -2.61
C ILE A 55 11.24 -15.28 -4.05
N GLU A 56 11.25 -16.47 -4.66
CA GLU A 56 10.77 -16.68 -6.03
C GLU A 56 9.29 -16.33 -6.18
N TYR A 57 8.46 -16.58 -5.16
CA TYR A 57 7.05 -16.18 -5.16
C TYR A 57 6.89 -14.67 -5.26
N VAL A 58 7.66 -13.92 -4.47
CA VAL A 58 7.62 -12.46 -4.45
C VAL A 58 8.16 -11.89 -5.77
N GLU A 59 9.20 -12.49 -6.32
CA GLU A 59 9.77 -12.10 -7.63
C GLU A 59 8.75 -12.29 -8.75
N ARG A 60 8.07 -13.44 -8.81
CA ARG A 60 7.00 -13.69 -9.80
C ARG A 60 5.82 -12.75 -9.65
N ALA A 61 5.45 -12.40 -8.41
CA ALA A 61 4.43 -11.39 -8.17
C ALA A 61 4.82 -10.03 -8.75
N TYR A 62 6.09 -9.64 -8.62
CA TYR A 62 6.63 -8.43 -9.23
C TYR A 62 6.71 -8.50 -10.75
N ASP A 63 7.07 -9.65 -11.33
CA ASP A 63 7.13 -9.82 -12.77
C ASP A 63 5.77 -9.57 -13.44
N ASP A 64 4.67 -10.08 -12.88
CA ASP A 64 3.34 -9.79 -13.40
C ASP A 64 3.10 -8.26 -13.47
N ALA A 65 3.49 -7.52 -12.43
CA ALA A 65 3.36 -6.06 -12.38
C ALA A 65 4.27 -5.34 -13.38
N LYS A 66 5.49 -5.81 -13.53
CA LYS A 66 6.47 -5.28 -14.48
C LYS A 66 5.99 -5.39 -15.93
N TYR A 67 5.22 -6.43 -16.24
CA TYR A 67 4.65 -6.67 -17.56
C TYR A 67 3.21 -6.13 -17.72
N GLY A 68 2.77 -5.25 -16.84
CA GLY A 68 1.53 -4.49 -17.02
C GLY A 68 0.27 -5.18 -16.51
N SER A 69 0.39 -6.15 -15.59
CA SER A 69 -0.75 -6.81 -14.94
C SER A 69 -0.68 -6.64 -13.42
N PHE A 70 -1.78 -6.84 -12.70
CA PHE A 70 -1.67 -7.13 -11.28
C PHE A 70 -1.23 -8.59 -11.06
N SER A 71 -0.65 -8.87 -9.89
CA SER A 71 -0.09 -10.18 -9.59
C SER A 71 -1.15 -11.26 -9.54
N ARG A 72 -0.94 -12.34 -10.28
CA ARG A 72 -1.79 -13.55 -10.25
C ARG A 72 -1.65 -14.35 -8.97
N GLN A 73 -0.53 -14.20 -8.28
CA GLN A 73 -0.25 -14.74 -6.96
C GLN A 73 0.38 -13.62 -6.12
N PRO A 74 -0.43 -12.73 -5.55
CA PRO A 74 0.08 -11.54 -4.88
C PRO A 74 0.80 -11.88 -3.56
N TYR A 75 1.88 -11.17 -3.31
CA TYR A 75 2.38 -10.99 -1.96
C TYR A 75 1.34 -10.21 -1.15
N MET A 76 1.10 -10.64 0.07
CA MET A 76 0.13 -9.97 0.94
C MET A 76 0.62 -9.91 2.38
N ASP A 77 0.39 -8.75 3.02
CA ASP A 77 0.38 -8.62 4.46
C ASP A 77 -1.06 -8.41 4.94
N ILE A 78 -1.48 -9.24 5.88
CA ILE A 78 -2.85 -9.29 6.38
C ILE A 78 -2.85 -8.96 7.86
N ILE A 79 -3.77 -8.12 8.29
CA ILE A 79 -4.07 -7.85 9.69
C ILE A 79 -5.57 -8.00 9.96
N ILE A 80 -5.91 -8.40 11.18
CA ILE A 80 -7.30 -8.47 11.66
C ILE A 80 -7.44 -7.53 12.86
N PRO A 81 -7.55 -6.21 12.62
CA PRO A 81 -7.47 -5.21 13.68
C PRO A 81 -8.57 -5.36 14.76
N SER A 82 -9.73 -5.91 14.41
CA SER A 82 -10.81 -6.23 15.36
C SER A 82 -10.41 -7.29 16.41
N MET A 83 -9.30 -8.00 16.23
CA MET A 83 -8.74 -8.88 17.27
C MET A 83 -8.03 -8.12 18.40
N ILE A 84 -7.69 -6.86 18.15
CA ILE A 84 -7.06 -5.96 19.11
C ILE A 84 -8.08 -4.94 19.61
N ASP A 85 -8.75 -4.26 18.67
CA ASP A 85 -9.81 -3.28 18.94
C ASP A 85 -11.17 -3.89 18.56
N ARG A 86 -11.88 -4.36 19.59
CA ARG A 86 -13.16 -5.06 19.41
C ARG A 86 -14.31 -4.16 18.95
N ASP A 87 -14.15 -2.84 19.08
CA ASP A 87 -15.17 -1.87 18.66
C ASP A 87 -15.20 -1.68 17.13
N MET A 88 -14.22 -2.23 16.41
CA MET A 88 -14.14 -2.18 14.95
C MET A 88 -15.15 -3.10 14.23
N ALA A 89 -15.80 -4.02 14.93
CA ALA A 89 -16.78 -4.93 14.36
C ALA A 89 -17.86 -5.34 15.40
N PRO A 90 -19.07 -5.72 14.96
CA PRO A 90 -20.06 -6.29 15.86
C PRO A 90 -19.57 -7.56 16.55
N PRO A 91 -20.14 -7.96 17.72
CA PRO A 91 -19.76 -9.19 18.40
C PRO A 91 -19.81 -10.41 17.47
N GLY A 92 -18.74 -11.21 17.47
CA GLY A 92 -18.59 -12.39 16.61
C GLY A 92 -18.21 -12.09 15.16
N HIS A 93 -18.10 -10.83 14.79
CA HIS A 93 -17.65 -10.40 13.46
C HIS A 93 -16.25 -9.80 13.54
N HIS A 94 -15.58 -9.75 12.37
CA HIS A 94 -14.23 -9.24 12.28
C HIS A 94 -14.03 -8.38 11.03
N VAL A 95 -13.01 -7.53 11.08
CA VAL A 95 -12.50 -6.80 9.91
C VAL A 95 -11.12 -7.33 9.60
N MET A 96 -10.91 -7.74 8.36
CA MET A 96 -9.59 -8.13 7.85
C MET A 96 -9.14 -7.12 6.80
N SER A 97 -7.90 -6.69 6.88
CA SER A 97 -7.29 -5.75 5.95
C SER A 97 -6.07 -6.38 5.30
N CYS A 98 -6.11 -6.52 3.99
CA CYS A 98 -5.04 -7.09 3.19
C CYS A 98 -4.33 -5.96 2.42
N PHE A 99 -3.04 -5.81 2.68
CA PHE A 99 -2.13 -5.06 1.82
C PHE A 99 -1.67 -5.98 0.71
N VAL A 100 -1.83 -5.57 -0.55
CA VAL A 100 -1.67 -6.45 -1.71
C VAL A 100 -0.59 -5.91 -2.64
N GLN A 101 0.39 -6.71 -2.94
CA GLN A 101 1.42 -6.44 -3.95
C GLN A 101 1.56 -7.61 -4.95
N TYR A 102 1.47 -7.30 -6.21
CA TYR A 102 1.46 -5.98 -6.81
C TYR A 102 0.14 -5.70 -7.52
N ALA A 103 -0.30 -4.46 -7.39
CA ALA A 103 -1.40 -3.90 -8.15
C ALA A 103 -0.92 -2.54 -8.69
N PRO A 104 -0.31 -2.50 -9.91
CA PRO A 104 0.24 -1.27 -10.48
C PRO A 104 -0.83 -0.23 -10.77
N TYR A 105 -0.44 1.06 -10.68
CA TYR A 105 -1.32 2.16 -11.09
C TYR A 105 -1.70 2.02 -12.57
N ASP A 106 -0.70 1.81 -13.43
CA ASP A 106 -0.91 1.56 -14.85
C ASP A 106 -0.89 0.06 -15.13
N ILE A 107 -2.01 -0.48 -15.59
CA ILE A 107 -2.12 -1.85 -16.10
C ILE A 107 -2.62 -1.85 -17.54
N GLU A 108 -2.34 -2.91 -18.28
CA GLU A 108 -2.80 -3.07 -19.66
C GLU A 108 -4.33 -2.93 -19.73
N GLY A 109 -4.80 -2.02 -20.58
CA GLY A 109 -6.21 -1.68 -20.72
C GLY A 109 -6.82 -0.88 -19.57
N GLY A 110 -6.01 -0.39 -18.58
CA GLY A 110 -6.47 0.40 -17.45
C GLY A 110 -7.28 -0.40 -16.41
N TRP A 111 -7.60 0.25 -15.27
CA TRP A 111 -8.49 -0.31 -14.25
C TRP A 111 -9.96 -0.05 -14.59
N ASP A 112 -10.77 -1.08 -14.49
CA ASP A 112 -12.22 -1.06 -14.56
C ASP A 112 -12.82 -1.93 -13.43
N ASP A 113 -14.15 -1.98 -13.35
CA ASP A 113 -14.83 -2.75 -12.30
C ASP A 113 -14.54 -4.26 -12.42
N SER A 114 -14.43 -4.78 -13.65
CA SER A 114 -14.11 -6.20 -13.88
C SER A 114 -12.73 -6.57 -13.34
N LYS A 115 -11.72 -5.73 -13.59
CA LYS A 115 -10.35 -5.96 -13.10
C LYS A 115 -10.25 -5.75 -11.58
N ARG A 116 -11.03 -4.83 -11.04
CA ARG A 116 -11.17 -4.67 -9.58
C ARG A 116 -11.72 -5.94 -8.94
N ASP A 117 -12.80 -6.50 -9.51
CA ASP A 117 -13.41 -7.75 -9.03
C ASP A 117 -12.45 -8.93 -9.17
N GLN A 118 -11.72 -9.02 -10.28
CA GLN A 118 -10.68 -10.04 -10.49
C GLN A 118 -9.55 -9.93 -9.46
N LEU A 119 -9.11 -8.73 -9.12
CA LEU A 119 -8.10 -8.55 -8.05
C LEU A 119 -8.63 -9.03 -6.71
N GLY A 120 -9.88 -8.70 -6.37
CA GLY A 120 -10.54 -9.17 -5.15
C GLY A 120 -10.62 -10.70 -5.11
N GLU A 121 -11.08 -11.32 -6.19
CA GLU A 121 -11.17 -12.79 -6.29
C GLU A 121 -9.78 -13.44 -6.21
N THR A 122 -8.76 -12.84 -6.82
CA THR A 122 -7.38 -13.33 -6.75
C THR A 122 -6.85 -13.31 -5.31
N VAL A 123 -7.17 -12.28 -4.54
CA VAL A 123 -6.83 -12.17 -3.13
C VAL A 123 -7.52 -13.28 -2.33
N ILE A 124 -8.84 -13.46 -2.50
CA ILE A 124 -9.58 -14.51 -1.80
C ILE A 124 -9.07 -15.90 -2.15
N ALA A 125 -8.87 -16.20 -3.44
CA ALA A 125 -8.34 -17.49 -3.91
C ALA A 125 -6.92 -17.77 -3.37
N THR A 126 -6.15 -16.72 -3.14
CA THR A 126 -4.81 -16.86 -2.53
C THR A 126 -4.92 -17.16 -1.05
N ILE A 127 -5.78 -16.47 -0.30
CA ILE A 127 -6.01 -16.72 1.13
C ILE A 127 -6.59 -18.13 1.34
N GLU A 128 -7.50 -18.57 0.49
CA GLU A 128 -8.17 -19.88 0.56
C GLU A 128 -7.18 -21.05 0.57
N LYS A 129 -6.02 -20.92 -0.07
CA LYS A 129 -4.95 -21.94 -0.03
C LYS A 129 -4.39 -22.16 1.39
N TYR A 130 -4.48 -21.15 2.25
CA TYR A 130 -3.93 -21.16 3.62
C TYR A 130 -5.01 -21.18 4.69
N ALA A 131 -6.22 -20.69 4.37
CA ALA A 131 -7.40 -20.67 5.23
C ALA A 131 -8.64 -21.11 4.44
N PRO A 132 -8.89 -22.44 4.32
CA PRO A 132 -9.93 -23.01 3.44
C PRO A 132 -11.37 -22.57 3.76
N ASN A 133 -11.61 -22.08 4.98
CA ASN A 133 -12.93 -21.60 5.39
C ASN A 133 -13.20 -20.14 4.99
N ILE A 134 -12.24 -19.43 4.38
CA ILE A 134 -12.35 -17.98 4.17
C ILE A 134 -13.65 -17.60 3.44
N ARG A 135 -14.01 -18.29 2.37
CA ARG A 135 -15.21 -17.98 1.59
C ARG A 135 -16.52 -18.13 2.39
N GLN A 136 -16.51 -18.98 3.42
CA GLN A 136 -17.69 -19.23 4.25
C GLN A 136 -17.95 -18.11 5.25
N VAL A 137 -16.90 -17.37 5.60
CA VAL A 137 -16.95 -16.31 6.62
C VAL A 137 -16.99 -14.90 6.05
N ILE A 138 -16.81 -14.71 4.73
CA ILE A 138 -16.91 -13.39 4.09
C ILE A 138 -18.36 -12.92 4.10
N VAL A 139 -18.58 -11.69 4.62
CA VAL A 139 -19.88 -10.99 4.61
C VAL A 139 -19.89 -9.86 3.58
N GLY A 140 -18.73 -9.25 3.34
CA GLY A 140 -18.54 -8.20 2.36
C GLY A 140 -17.07 -7.90 2.10
N MET A 141 -16.80 -7.29 0.97
CA MET A 141 -15.45 -6.99 0.52
C MET A 141 -15.40 -5.63 -0.16
N GLN A 142 -14.32 -4.89 0.07
CA GLN A 142 -13.99 -3.66 -0.62
C GLN A 142 -12.60 -3.78 -1.21
N VAL A 143 -12.48 -3.65 -2.52
CA VAL A 143 -11.19 -3.61 -3.24
C VAL A 143 -10.85 -2.15 -3.55
N ILE A 144 -9.65 -1.74 -3.19
CA ILE A 144 -9.12 -0.39 -3.38
C ILE A 144 -7.89 -0.50 -4.28
N THR A 145 -8.01 0.00 -5.50
CA THR A 145 -6.93 0.05 -6.48
C THR A 145 -6.07 1.30 -6.26
N PRO A 146 -4.88 1.41 -6.87
CA PRO A 146 -4.10 2.65 -6.83
C PRO A 146 -4.86 3.88 -7.35
N HIS A 147 -5.73 3.71 -8.36
CA HIS A 147 -6.62 4.79 -8.83
C HIS A 147 -7.62 5.23 -7.75
N ASP A 148 -8.13 4.28 -6.97
CA ASP A 148 -9.03 4.62 -5.85
C ASP A 148 -8.25 5.33 -4.72
N ILE A 149 -7.01 4.93 -4.45
CA ILE A 149 -6.14 5.60 -3.47
C ILE A 149 -5.92 7.06 -3.88
N GLU A 150 -5.61 7.31 -5.15
CA GLU A 150 -5.46 8.68 -5.65
C GLU A 150 -6.77 9.46 -5.55
N ARG A 151 -7.88 8.89 -6.02
CA ARG A 151 -9.19 9.54 -6.02
C ARG A 151 -9.71 9.85 -4.60
N ILE A 152 -9.52 8.93 -3.64
CA ILE A 152 -10.07 9.05 -2.29
C ILE A 152 -9.16 9.88 -1.38
N ALA A 153 -7.85 9.65 -1.46
CA ALA A 153 -6.87 10.23 -0.54
C ALA A 153 -6.03 11.36 -1.15
N GLY A 154 -6.17 11.64 -2.46
CA GLY A 154 -5.37 12.65 -3.15
C GLY A 154 -3.88 12.30 -3.28
N ILE A 155 -3.53 11.03 -3.13
CA ILE A 155 -2.15 10.57 -3.22
C ILE A 155 -1.78 10.32 -4.67
N THR A 156 -0.94 11.17 -5.23
CA THR A 156 -0.54 11.13 -6.64
C THR A 156 -0.07 9.74 -7.08
N GLY A 157 -0.65 9.25 -8.18
CA GLY A 157 -0.35 7.93 -8.74
C GLY A 157 -0.70 6.77 -7.81
N GLY A 158 -1.51 7.00 -6.75
CA GLY A 158 -1.81 6.00 -5.73
C GLY A 158 -0.57 5.46 -5.00
N ASN A 159 0.55 6.20 -5.03
CA ASN A 159 1.80 5.75 -4.41
C ASN A 159 1.82 6.06 -2.91
N ILE A 160 1.58 5.04 -2.08
CA ILE A 160 1.52 5.16 -0.61
C ILE A 160 2.82 5.62 0.04
N PHE A 161 3.95 5.58 -0.68
CA PHE A 161 5.23 6.12 -0.24
C PHE A 161 5.46 7.57 -0.68
N HIS A 162 4.49 8.18 -1.40
CA HIS A 162 4.58 9.53 -1.97
C HIS A 162 5.79 9.70 -2.89
N GLY A 163 6.15 8.65 -3.61
CA GLY A 163 7.26 8.56 -4.55
C GLY A 163 7.90 7.18 -4.53
N GLU A 164 8.29 6.68 -5.69
CA GLU A 164 8.96 5.39 -5.83
C GLU A 164 10.26 5.36 -5.03
N LEU A 165 10.56 4.19 -4.40
CA LEU A 165 11.78 3.98 -3.62
C LEU A 165 12.93 3.54 -4.52
N LEU A 166 13.19 4.29 -5.58
CA LEU A 166 14.31 4.08 -6.48
C LEU A 166 15.60 4.66 -5.90
N LEU A 167 16.75 4.03 -6.14
CA LEU A 167 18.03 4.48 -5.59
C LEU A 167 18.33 5.96 -5.88
N HIS A 168 17.93 6.47 -7.04
CA HIS A 168 18.08 7.87 -7.43
C HIS A 168 16.96 8.78 -6.90
N GLN A 169 16.04 8.27 -6.07
CA GLN A 169 14.96 9.00 -5.40
C GLN A 169 14.95 8.77 -3.89
N LEU A 170 16.09 8.35 -3.31
CA LEU A 170 16.25 8.12 -1.88
C LEU A 170 17.26 9.08 -1.28
N PHE A 171 17.33 9.12 0.03
CA PHE A 171 18.27 9.90 0.81
C PHE A 171 18.27 11.38 0.39
N PHE A 172 19.43 11.93 0.09
CA PHE A 172 19.62 13.33 -0.34
C PHE A 172 19.06 13.65 -1.75
N MET A 173 18.48 12.66 -2.42
CA MET A 173 17.76 12.84 -3.69
C MET A 173 16.24 12.98 -3.49
N ARG A 174 15.74 12.94 -2.25
CA ARG A 174 14.30 12.93 -1.94
C ARG A 174 13.87 14.16 -1.15
N PRO A 175 12.91 15.00 -1.61
CA PRO A 175 12.11 14.89 -2.84
C PRO A 175 12.85 15.25 -4.12
N ALA A 176 13.94 16.00 -4.03
CA ALA A 176 14.76 16.41 -5.17
C ALA A 176 16.18 16.73 -4.68
N PRO A 177 17.21 16.58 -5.54
CA PRO A 177 18.56 17.03 -5.24
C PRO A 177 18.56 18.50 -4.80
N GLN A 178 19.35 18.84 -3.80
CA GLN A 178 19.49 20.16 -3.17
C GLN A 178 18.31 20.58 -2.25
N TRP A 179 17.21 19.83 -2.22
CA TRP A 179 16.05 20.11 -1.34
C TRP A 179 15.69 18.94 -0.41
N ALA A 180 16.70 18.15 -0.03
CA ALA A 180 16.51 17.01 0.86
C ALA A 180 16.60 17.39 2.37
N ASP A 181 16.86 18.64 2.68
CA ASP A 181 16.96 19.21 4.01
C ASP A 181 15.63 19.71 4.58
N PHE A 182 14.52 19.23 4.04
CA PHE A 182 13.15 19.58 4.44
C PHE A 182 12.69 21.00 4.10
N ARG A 183 13.58 21.86 3.62
CA ARG A 183 13.25 23.22 3.16
C ARG A 183 12.78 23.17 1.71
N THR A 184 11.80 23.99 1.39
CA THR A 184 11.42 24.25 0.00
C THR A 184 12.00 25.58 -0.47
N PRO A 185 12.01 25.88 -1.77
CA PRO A 185 12.38 27.20 -2.25
C PRO A 185 11.51 28.35 -1.74
N LEU A 186 10.33 28.05 -1.17
CA LEU A 186 9.45 29.05 -0.55
C LEU A 186 9.83 29.23 0.93
N ALA A 187 10.15 30.46 1.32
CA ALA A 187 10.45 30.78 2.69
C ALA A 187 9.28 30.40 3.62
N GLY A 188 9.58 29.69 4.71
CA GLY A 188 8.58 29.23 5.69
C GLY A 188 7.74 28.03 5.28
N TYR A 189 8.01 27.42 4.12
CA TYR A 189 7.33 26.19 3.68
C TYR A 189 8.27 25.00 3.75
N TYR A 190 7.95 24.05 4.62
CA TYR A 190 8.76 22.86 4.91
C TYR A 190 8.06 21.58 4.47
N PHE A 191 8.85 20.58 4.12
CA PHE A 191 8.39 19.30 3.59
C PHE A 191 8.59 18.20 4.64
N GLY A 192 7.57 17.96 5.46
CA GLY A 192 7.65 17.04 6.61
C GLY A 192 6.88 15.74 6.45
N ALA A 193 6.52 15.33 5.22
CA ALA A 193 5.73 14.14 4.94
C ALA A 193 6.56 12.99 4.35
N ALA A 194 5.92 11.87 3.99
CA ALA A 194 6.56 10.69 3.40
C ALA A 194 7.31 10.96 2.08
N GLY A 195 6.97 12.04 1.38
CA GLY A 195 7.72 12.50 0.20
C GLY A 195 9.10 13.06 0.49
N ALA A 196 9.42 13.44 1.74
CA ALA A 196 10.74 13.87 2.15
C ALA A 196 11.58 12.69 2.69
N HIS A 197 12.89 12.89 2.83
CA HIS A 197 13.76 11.95 3.53
C HIS A 197 13.33 11.78 5.01
N PRO A 198 13.39 10.59 5.62
CA PRO A 198 13.80 9.29 5.10
C PRO A 198 12.68 8.53 4.36
N GLY A 199 11.55 9.14 4.11
CA GLY A 199 10.40 8.53 3.47
C GLY A 199 9.30 8.15 4.45
N GLY A 200 8.35 7.30 3.99
CA GLY A 200 7.27 6.76 4.79
C GLY A 200 7.72 5.72 5.81
N GLY A 201 6.78 5.26 6.65
CA GLY A 201 7.03 4.21 7.64
C GLY A 201 6.47 4.54 9.04
N VAL A 202 5.61 5.58 9.12
CA VAL A 202 4.93 5.99 10.37
C VAL A 202 5.92 6.32 11.51
N MET A 203 7.16 6.71 11.16
CA MET A 203 8.24 6.97 12.12
C MET A 203 8.30 8.43 12.60
N VAL A 204 7.47 9.31 12.03
CA VAL A 204 7.39 10.76 12.34
C VAL A 204 8.71 11.52 12.07
N ALA A 205 9.73 10.86 11.57
CA ALA A 205 11.09 11.42 11.44
C ALA A 205 11.12 12.67 10.54
N SER A 206 10.49 12.60 9.36
CA SER A 206 10.43 13.75 8.43
C SER A 206 9.75 14.96 9.07
N GLY A 207 8.61 14.76 9.75
CA GLY A 207 7.87 15.83 10.42
C GLY A 207 8.66 16.43 11.58
N LYS A 208 9.32 15.59 12.39
CA LYS A 208 10.18 16.06 13.49
C LYS A 208 11.32 16.92 12.97
N THR A 209 12.02 16.46 11.93
CA THR A 209 13.17 17.20 11.38
C THR A 209 12.72 18.51 10.74
N ALA A 210 11.65 18.49 9.93
CA ALA A 210 11.09 19.70 9.34
C ALA A 210 10.64 20.74 10.39
N ALA A 211 10.21 20.31 11.56
CA ALA A 211 9.80 21.20 12.65
C ALA A 211 10.98 21.80 13.43
N THR A 212 12.18 21.26 13.26
CA THR A 212 13.40 21.77 13.93
C THR A 212 14.26 22.64 13.02
N GLU A 213 13.96 22.70 11.74
CA GLU A 213 14.58 23.57 10.73
C GLU A 213 14.00 24.99 10.76
#